data_b024598224c05785502db1ad080ee4a2
#
_entry.id   b024598224c05785502db1ad080ee4a2
#
_cell.length_a   1.000
_cell.length_b   1.000
_cell.length_c   1.000
_cell.angle_alpha   90.00
_cell.angle_beta   90.00
_cell.angle_gamma   90.00
#
_symmetry.space_group_name_H-M   'P 1'
#
loop_
_entity.id
_entity.type
_entity.pdbx_description
1 polymer ?
#
loop_
_entity_poly.entity_id
_entity_poly.type
_entity_poly.pdbx_seq_one_letter_code
_entity_poly.pdbx_strand_id
1 'polypeptide(L)'
;MVVLDLFENISSVPKLYYGALFGIGFSFYYLFEVVKTPLLVCAKGPFRSFLEDHVTLVKNKFWPTLWCFESRAQTVLASIVRARVLPAIHYRREIFTLSDGGEVALDWAEENCPTTSPIVIILPGLTGASNTEYIKCLVSAAKKSHIRCVIFNNRGLGGVKLKTPRTYCAANCDDLAEIIEHLKKLHPNVPLGATGISMGGLILGNYLAQNGEAAKDKLKGCFIISVPWNVFAATKSIEDNYINLMLNKHLASNLCRTVKKYYSSLETGLENVDMNDVLRSQTVREFDSNFTTKQFGFKDVEEYYQKATLHDKLHLIEVPVLCLNAADDPFQPFEAIPLNEFSKTENVAIVVTSRGGHIGFLEGFWPVKEEQYISKLFCQYYTALFTIGMDLLSH
;
A
#
# COMPACT_ATOMS: atom_id res chain seq x y z
N MET A 1 -38.46 41.71 6.91
CA MET A 1 -38.85 41.68 8.33
C MET A 1 -38.57 40.30 8.92
N VAL A 2 -39.22 39.20 8.51
CA VAL A 2 -39.02 37.84 9.09
C VAL A 2 -37.55 37.33 9.07
N VAL A 3 -36.77 37.60 8.03
CA VAL A 3 -35.37 37.20 7.90
C VAL A 3 -34.43 38.00 8.81
N LEU A 4 -34.70 39.29 9.01
CA LEU A 4 -33.94 40.17 9.92
C LEU A 4 -34.22 39.80 11.38
N ASP A 5 -35.48 39.51 11.75
CA ASP A 5 -35.87 39.05 13.09
C ASP A 5 -35.25 37.69 13.42
N LEU A 6 -35.08 36.80 12.40
CA LEU A 6 -34.38 35.53 12.57
C LEU A 6 -32.88 35.70 12.84
N PHE A 7 -32.22 36.64 12.14
CA PHE A 7 -30.82 36.98 12.35
C PHE A 7 -30.56 37.64 13.72
N GLU A 8 -31.45 38.54 14.18
CA GLU A 8 -31.34 39.14 15.51
C GLU A 8 -31.55 38.11 16.63
N ASN A 9 -32.52 37.22 16.49
CA ASN A 9 -32.73 36.10 17.44
C ASN A 9 -31.54 35.12 17.47
N ILE A 10 -30.94 34.82 16.34
CA ILE A 10 -29.74 34.00 16.26
C ILE A 10 -28.53 34.68 16.91
N SER A 11 -28.36 35.99 16.72
CA SER A 11 -27.27 36.77 17.33
C SER A 11 -27.37 36.93 18.84
N SER A 12 -28.56 36.79 19.42
CA SER A 12 -28.82 36.89 20.86
C SER A 12 -28.47 35.63 21.65
N VAL A 13 -28.31 34.45 20.95
CA VAL A 13 -27.93 33.20 21.61
C VAL A 13 -26.45 33.23 21.99
N PRO A 14 -26.09 32.92 23.23
CA PRO A 14 -24.70 32.91 23.65
C PRO A 14 -23.86 31.97 22.75
N LYS A 15 -22.71 32.44 22.31
CA LYS A 15 -21.79 31.67 21.42
C LYS A 15 -21.45 30.25 21.96
N LEU A 16 -21.54 30.08 23.29
CA LEU A 16 -21.33 28.81 23.98
C LEU A 16 -22.34 27.73 23.51
N TYR A 17 -23.62 28.12 23.27
CA TYR A 17 -24.64 27.17 22.80
C TYR A 17 -24.35 26.67 21.38
N TYR A 18 -23.86 27.54 20.49
CA TYR A 18 -23.45 27.12 19.14
C TYR A 18 -22.27 26.17 19.21
N GLY A 19 -21.28 26.47 20.07
CA GLY A 19 -20.15 25.56 20.32
C GLY A 19 -20.60 24.21 20.87
N ALA A 20 -21.55 24.20 21.83
CA ALA A 20 -22.09 22.96 22.38
C ALA A 20 -22.87 22.16 21.33
N LEU A 21 -23.75 22.78 20.55
CA LEU A 21 -24.51 22.15 19.48
C LEU A 21 -23.60 21.57 18.41
N PHE A 22 -22.58 22.32 18.00
CA PHE A 22 -21.57 21.83 17.07
C PHE A 22 -20.82 20.63 17.65
N GLY A 23 -20.37 20.71 18.91
CA GLY A 23 -19.65 19.63 19.58
C GLY A 23 -20.49 18.36 19.70
N ILE A 24 -21.77 18.49 20.04
CA ILE A 24 -22.73 17.38 20.10
C ILE A 24 -22.91 16.79 18.69
N GLY A 25 -23.26 17.62 17.70
CA GLY A 25 -23.46 17.18 16.32
C GLY A 25 -22.22 16.50 15.74
N PHE A 26 -21.03 17.07 15.98
CA PHE A 26 -19.76 16.49 15.58
C PHE A 26 -19.51 15.14 16.26
N SER A 27 -19.80 15.02 17.56
CA SER A 27 -19.63 13.78 18.30
C SER A 27 -20.56 12.69 17.76
N PHE A 28 -21.82 13.01 17.47
CA PHE A 28 -22.75 12.09 16.82
C PHE A 28 -22.23 11.64 15.43
N TYR A 29 -21.84 12.61 14.59
CA TYR A 29 -21.28 12.29 13.28
C TYR A 29 -20.06 11.36 13.39
N TYR A 30 -19.11 11.70 14.28
CA TYR A 30 -17.90 10.89 14.47
C TYR A 30 -18.25 9.47 14.94
N LEU A 31 -19.10 9.32 15.94
CA LEU A 31 -19.43 8.00 16.53
C LEU A 31 -20.24 7.11 15.59
N PHE A 32 -21.12 7.70 14.76
CA PHE A 32 -22.05 6.94 13.93
C PHE A 32 -21.61 6.83 12.47
N GLU A 33 -20.87 7.82 11.93
CA GLU A 33 -20.46 7.81 10.52
C GLU A 33 -18.97 7.52 10.32
N VAL A 34 -18.12 7.89 11.27
CA VAL A 34 -16.67 7.73 11.13
C VAL A 34 -16.19 6.43 11.78
N VAL A 35 -16.60 6.17 13.04
CA VAL A 35 -16.18 4.98 13.80
C VAL A 35 -17.06 3.79 13.41
N LYS A 36 -16.54 2.93 12.54
CA LYS A 36 -17.26 1.73 12.05
C LYS A 36 -16.42 0.47 12.20
N THR A 37 -17.08 -0.66 12.28
CA THR A 37 -16.42 -1.96 12.07
C THR A 37 -16.04 -2.07 10.60
N PRO A 38 -14.81 -2.45 10.27
CA PRO A 38 -14.41 -2.66 8.90
C PRO A 38 -15.27 -3.71 8.19
N LEU A 39 -15.46 -3.53 6.90
CA LEU A 39 -16.13 -4.51 6.06
C LEU A 39 -15.13 -5.59 5.66
N LEU A 40 -15.37 -6.84 6.08
CA LEU A 40 -14.61 -8.00 5.62
C LEU A 40 -15.36 -8.68 4.48
N VAL A 41 -14.73 -8.80 3.31
CA VAL A 41 -15.30 -9.45 2.12
C VAL A 41 -14.35 -10.53 1.60
N CYS A 42 -14.82 -11.75 1.55
CA CYS A 42 -14.26 -12.92 0.87
C CYS A 42 -15.33 -14.00 0.79
N ALA A 43 -15.14 -15.06 0.03
CA ALA A 43 -16.00 -16.22 0.05
C ALA A 43 -16.00 -16.89 1.45
N LYS A 44 -17.04 -17.68 1.71
CA LYS A 44 -17.07 -18.53 2.91
C LYS A 44 -16.10 -19.70 2.72
N GLY A 45 -15.21 -19.90 3.67
CA GLY A 45 -14.20 -20.95 3.60
C GLY A 45 -13.20 -20.89 4.75
N PRO A 46 -12.17 -21.75 4.72
CA PRO A 46 -11.17 -21.84 5.78
C PRO A 46 -10.44 -20.50 6.03
N PHE A 47 -10.09 -19.77 4.99
CA PHE A 47 -9.38 -18.50 5.13
C PHE A 47 -10.24 -17.43 5.81
N ARG A 48 -11.53 -17.36 5.47
CA ARG A 48 -12.46 -16.45 6.16
C ARG A 48 -12.57 -16.78 7.65
N SER A 49 -12.79 -18.06 7.99
CA SER A 49 -12.86 -18.51 9.37
C SER A 49 -11.56 -18.20 10.13
N PHE A 50 -10.41 -18.50 9.51
CA PHE A 50 -9.10 -18.14 10.05
C PHE A 50 -8.99 -16.66 10.38
N LEU A 51 -9.38 -15.77 9.46
CA LEU A 51 -9.34 -14.32 9.70
C LEU A 51 -10.26 -13.89 10.83
N GLU A 52 -11.49 -14.43 10.83
CA GLU A 52 -12.48 -14.08 11.85
C GLU A 52 -12.10 -14.57 13.25
N ASP A 53 -11.39 -15.70 13.37
CA ASP A 53 -11.03 -16.30 14.66
C ASP A 53 -9.68 -15.78 15.19
N HIS A 54 -8.74 -15.44 14.33
CA HIS A 54 -7.36 -15.14 14.74
C HIS A 54 -6.92 -13.69 14.46
N VAL A 55 -7.66 -12.92 13.65
CA VAL A 55 -7.34 -11.53 13.35
C VAL A 55 -8.44 -10.61 13.89
N THR A 56 -8.39 -10.31 15.18
CA THR A 56 -9.47 -9.61 15.90
C THR A 56 -9.82 -8.23 15.32
N LEU A 57 -8.86 -7.55 14.69
CA LEU A 57 -9.05 -6.23 14.09
C LEU A 57 -10.05 -6.23 12.92
N VAL A 58 -10.33 -7.37 12.30
CA VAL A 58 -11.33 -7.44 11.22
C VAL A 58 -12.78 -7.32 11.77
N LYS A 59 -12.98 -7.59 13.07
CA LYS A 59 -14.27 -7.49 13.76
C LYS A 59 -14.39 -6.27 14.68
N ASN A 60 -13.28 -5.65 15.04
CA ASN A 60 -13.25 -4.52 15.96
C ASN A 60 -13.49 -3.20 15.23
N LYS A 61 -14.19 -2.25 15.89
CA LYS A 61 -14.34 -0.92 15.34
C LYS A 61 -12.99 -0.25 15.13
N PHE A 62 -12.81 0.35 13.96
CA PHE A 62 -11.70 1.25 13.69
C PHE A 62 -12.05 2.66 14.21
N TRP A 63 -11.11 3.27 14.93
CA TRP A 63 -11.26 4.60 15.54
C TRP A 63 -10.28 5.58 14.89
N PRO A 64 -10.62 6.17 13.75
CA PRO A 64 -9.77 7.15 13.10
C PRO A 64 -9.45 8.31 14.03
N THR A 65 -8.30 8.94 13.85
CA THR A 65 -7.91 10.13 14.65
C THR A 65 -8.98 11.20 14.56
N LEU A 66 -9.53 11.60 15.72
CA LEU A 66 -10.72 12.45 15.85
C LEU A 66 -10.63 13.77 15.06
N TRP A 67 -9.48 14.40 15.04
CA TRP A 67 -9.22 15.67 14.36
C TRP A 67 -8.66 15.50 12.94
N CYS A 68 -8.39 14.26 12.51
CA CYS A 68 -7.79 13.91 11.23
C CYS A 68 -8.46 12.67 10.62
N PHE A 69 -9.77 12.75 10.36
CA PHE A 69 -10.51 11.65 9.73
C PHE A 69 -10.88 11.93 8.26
N GLU A 70 -10.58 13.11 7.75
CA GLU A 70 -10.72 13.42 6.31
C GLU A 70 -9.61 12.71 5.52
N SER A 71 -9.97 12.16 4.40
CA SER A 71 -9.20 11.23 3.58
C SER A 71 -7.82 11.77 3.17
N ARG A 72 -7.76 12.98 2.62
CA ARG A 72 -6.52 13.61 2.15
C ARG A 72 -5.65 14.07 3.32
N ALA A 73 -6.31 14.52 4.40
CA ALA A 73 -5.62 14.85 5.64
C ALA A 73 -4.99 13.58 6.25
N GLN A 74 -5.71 12.46 6.28
CA GLN A 74 -5.16 11.17 6.68
C GLN A 74 -3.93 10.80 5.83
N THR A 75 -4.03 10.92 4.51
CA THR A 75 -2.94 10.59 3.58
C THR A 75 -1.67 11.40 3.83
N VAL A 76 -1.81 12.74 3.95
CA VAL A 76 -0.66 13.64 4.08
C VAL A 76 -0.11 13.67 5.51
N LEU A 77 -1.01 13.82 6.51
CA LEU A 77 -0.57 13.97 7.89
C LEU A 77 -0.02 12.66 8.48
N ALA A 78 -0.49 11.49 8.01
CA ALA A 78 0.09 10.23 8.41
C ALA A 78 1.57 10.15 8.07
N SER A 79 1.94 10.55 6.85
CA SER A 79 3.33 10.61 6.41
C SER A 79 4.16 11.55 7.31
N ILE A 80 3.66 12.77 7.55
CA ILE A 80 4.36 13.76 8.37
C ILE A 80 4.52 13.29 9.83
N VAL A 81 3.47 12.76 10.43
CA VAL A 81 3.48 12.29 11.83
C VAL A 81 4.44 11.12 11.98
N ARG A 82 4.34 10.10 11.11
CA ARG A 82 5.22 8.93 11.16
C ARG A 82 6.68 9.29 10.95
N ALA A 83 6.98 10.20 10.03
CA ALA A 83 8.35 10.66 9.79
C ALA A 83 8.99 11.31 11.02
N ARG A 84 8.19 11.94 11.89
CA ARG A 84 8.66 12.61 13.12
C ARG A 84 8.72 11.70 14.34
N VAL A 85 7.81 10.73 14.42
CA VAL A 85 7.60 9.91 15.64
C VAL A 85 8.37 8.60 15.58
N LEU A 86 8.49 7.99 14.37
CA LEU A 86 9.11 6.69 14.23
C LEU A 86 10.63 6.80 14.26
N PRO A 87 11.31 5.91 15.02
CA PRO A 87 12.76 5.88 15.09
C PRO A 87 13.40 5.52 13.75
N ALA A 88 14.67 5.83 13.61
CA ALA A 88 15.47 5.31 12.51
C ALA A 88 15.61 3.79 12.67
N ILE A 89 15.53 3.08 11.56
CA ILE A 89 15.76 1.63 11.52
C ILE A 89 17.13 1.36 10.91
N HIS A 90 17.89 0.52 11.57
CA HIS A 90 19.16 0.05 11.05
C HIS A 90 18.91 -1.21 10.22
N TYR A 91 19.32 -1.14 8.96
CA TYR A 91 19.19 -2.24 8.03
C TYR A 91 20.56 -2.84 7.70
N ARG A 92 20.64 -4.16 7.62
CA ARG A 92 21.74 -4.83 6.90
C ARG A 92 21.40 -4.83 5.43
N ARG A 93 22.20 -4.17 4.63
CA ARG A 93 21.97 -4.06 3.19
C ARG A 93 22.64 -5.20 2.43
N GLU A 94 21.89 -5.82 1.54
CA GLU A 94 22.34 -6.74 0.53
C GLU A 94 22.06 -6.15 -0.85
N ILE A 95 23.04 -6.13 -1.74
CA ILE A 95 22.86 -5.77 -3.13
C ILE A 95 22.70 -7.06 -3.91
N PHE A 96 21.57 -7.23 -4.57
CA PHE A 96 21.30 -8.36 -5.42
C PHE A 96 21.41 -7.98 -6.89
N THR A 97 22.22 -8.73 -7.64
CA THR A 97 22.34 -8.56 -9.09
C THR A 97 21.34 -9.47 -9.78
N LEU A 98 20.45 -8.87 -10.55
CA LEU A 98 19.42 -9.53 -11.34
C LEU A 98 20.01 -10.18 -12.58
N SER A 99 19.25 -11.09 -13.19
CA SER A 99 19.68 -11.86 -14.36
C SER A 99 20.05 -10.99 -15.58
N ASP A 100 19.46 -9.80 -15.70
CA ASP A 100 19.78 -8.82 -16.76
C ASP A 100 20.96 -7.88 -16.43
N GLY A 101 21.65 -8.11 -15.31
CA GLY A 101 22.73 -7.25 -14.81
C GLY A 101 22.28 -5.99 -14.05
N GLY A 102 20.98 -5.79 -13.88
CA GLY A 102 20.43 -4.75 -13.01
C GLY A 102 20.71 -5.05 -11.54
N GLU A 103 20.63 -4.04 -10.69
CA GLU A 103 20.82 -4.19 -9.24
C GLU A 103 19.62 -3.68 -8.47
N VAL A 104 19.27 -4.39 -7.40
CA VAL A 104 18.28 -3.98 -6.40
C VAL A 104 18.88 -4.09 -5.01
N ALA A 105 18.37 -3.32 -4.04
CA ALA A 105 18.79 -3.45 -2.66
C ALA A 105 17.72 -4.20 -1.84
N LEU A 106 18.18 -5.18 -1.10
CA LEU A 106 17.43 -5.86 -0.07
C LEU A 106 17.90 -5.32 1.30
N ASP A 107 17.04 -4.54 1.95
CA ASP A 107 17.35 -3.98 3.26
C ASP A 107 16.72 -4.86 4.35
N TRP A 108 17.55 -5.60 5.06
CA TRP A 108 17.16 -6.55 6.09
C TRP A 108 16.97 -5.88 7.44
N ALA A 109 15.77 -6.02 8.01
CA ALA A 109 15.45 -5.68 9.37
C ALA A 109 15.22 -6.98 10.15
N GLU A 110 16.28 -7.52 10.74
CA GLU A 110 16.29 -8.83 11.41
C GLU A 110 17.00 -8.79 12.78
N GLU A 111 17.28 -7.60 13.28
CA GLU A 111 17.94 -7.41 14.56
C GLU A 111 17.15 -8.08 15.71
N ASN A 112 17.83 -8.91 16.52
CA ASN A 112 17.25 -9.70 17.61
C ASN A 112 16.19 -10.75 17.19
N CYS A 113 16.15 -11.13 15.91
CA CYS A 113 15.33 -12.23 15.44
C CYS A 113 16.15 -13.51 15.26
N PRO A 114 15.69 -14.67 15.74
CA PRO A 114 16.28 -15.96 15.40
C PRO A 114 16.38 -16.17 13.88
N THR A 115 17.38 -16.89 13.41
CA THR A 115 17.53 -17.21 11.98
C THR A 115 16.40 -18.06 11.42
N THR A 116 15.66 -18.74 12.28
CA THR A 116 14.47 -19.54 11.98
C THR A 116 13.18 -18.74 11.93
N SER A 117 13.21 -17.48 12.35
CA SER A 117 12.02 -16.60 12.32
C SER A 117 11.50 -16.42 10.90
N PRO A 118 10.18 -16.35 10.74
CA PRO A 118 9.56 -16.09 9.43
C PRO A 118 10.09 -14.82 8.77
N ILE A 119 10.09 -14.78 7.46
CA ILE A 119 10.52 -13.64 6.65
C ILE A 119 9.31 -13.04 5.93
N VAL A 120 9.19 -11.71 5.95
CA VAL A 120 8.21 -10.97 5.13
C VAL A 120 8.96 -10.02 4.21
N ILE A 121 8.80 -10.22 2.89
CA ILE A 121 9.26 -9.27 1.89
C ILE A 121 8.30 -8.08 1.88
N ILE A 122 8.82 -6.85 1.94
CA ILE A 122 8.00 -5.64 1.89
C ILE A 122 8.33 -4.86 0.62
N LEU A 123 7.32 -4.66 -0.23
CA LEU A 123 7.38 -3.88 -1.45
C LEU A 123 6.80 -2.49 -1.21
N PRO A 124 7.60 -1.43 -1.21
CA PRO A 124 7.10 -0.06 -1.06
C PRO A 124 6.21 0.39 -2.22
N GLY A 125 5.46 1.44 -1.99
CA GLY A 125 4.69 2.13 -3.03
C GLY A 125 5.58 2.91 -4.00
N LEU A 126 4.93 3.65 -4.90
CA LEU A 126 5.59 4.44 -5.94
C LEU A 126 6.66 5.35 -5.35
N THR A 127 7.88 5.29 -5.87
CA THR A 127 9.08 6.02 -5.41
C THR A 127 9.49 5.77 -3.94
N GLY A 128 8.81 4.85 -3.25
CA GLY A 128 9.12 4.48 -1.86
C GLY A 128 10.36 3.58 -1.77
N ALA A 129 10.97 3.57 -0.58
CA ALA A 129 12.14 2.76 -0.24
C ALA A 129 12.11 2.41 1.25
N SER A 130 13.11 1.71 1.74
CA SER A 130 13.22 1.27 3.14
C SER A 130 13.16 2.39 4.18
N ASN A 131 13.52 3.62 3.81
CA ASN A 131 13.45 4.79 4.68
C ASN A 131 12.07 5.45 4.73
N THR A 132 11.10 5.00 3.93
CA THR A 132 9.73 5.55 3.91
C THR A 132 9.04 5.26 5.24
N GLU A 133 8.25 6.21 5.73
CA GLU A 133 7.71 6.19 7.08
C GLU A 133 6.72 5.05 7.35
N TYR A 134 5.88 4.68 6.37
CA TYR A 134 4.98 3.53 6.54
C TYR A 134 5.74 2.19 6.57
N ILE A 135 6.87 2.08 5.86
CA ILE A 135 7.76 0.91 5.96
C ILE A 135 8.34 0.81 7.38
N LYS A 136 8.83 1.92 7.92
CA LYS A 136 9.32 1.94 9.31
C LYS A 136 8.25 1.52 10.31
N CYS A 137 7.00 1.94 10.09
CA CYS A 137 5.87 1.56 10.92
C CYS A 137 5.65 0.03 10.93
N LEU A 138 5.65 -0.61 9.75
CA LEU A 138 5.50 -2.07 9.63
C LEU A 138 6.69 -2.81 10.23
N VAL A 139 7.90 -2.38 9.93
CA VAL A 139 9.15 -3.01 10.44
C VAL A 139 9.26 -2.92 11.97
N SER A 140 8.93 -1.75 12.55
CA SER A 140 8.93 -1.58 14.00
C SER A 140 7.96 -2.54 14.69
N ALA A 141 6.80 -2.78 14.09
CA ALA A 141 5.82 -3.72 14.61
C ALA A 141 6.25 -5.19 14.40
N ALA A 142 6.76 -5.53 13.21
CA ALA A 142 7.29 -6.86 12.89
C ALA A 142 8.38 -7.31 13.87
N LYS A 143 9.27 -6.40 14.23
CA LYS A 143 10.34 -6.67 15.22
C LYS A 143 9.79 -7.15 16.56
N LYS A 144 8.67 -6.59 17.04
CA LYS A 144 8.01 -7.01 18.28
C LYS A 144 7.39 -8.39 18.19
N SER A 145 7.07 -8.85 17.00
CA SER A 145 6.49 -10.17 16.70
C SER A 145 7.54 -11.19 16.23
N HIS A 146 8.83 -10.87 16.36
CA HIS A 146 9.95 -11.70 15.89
C HIS A 146 9.84 -12.11 14.41
N ILE A 147 9.31 -11.24 13.58
CA ILE A 147 9.23 -11.41 12.13
C ILE A 147 10.38 -10.64 11.49
N ARG A 148 11.20 -11.31 10.68
CA ARG A 148 12.25 -10.68 9.90
C ARG A 148 11.65 -10.00 8.68
N CYS A 149 12.02 -8.76 8.41
CA CYS A 149 11.57 -8.04 7.22
C CYS A 149 12.71 -7.84 6.24
N VAL A 150 12.40 -8.02 4.95
CA VAL A 150 13.28 -7.70 3.82
C VAL A 150 12.58 -6.66 2.97
N ILE A 151 13.10 -5.45 2.95
CA ILE A 151 12.53 -4.39 2.14
C ILE A 151 13.14 -4.43 0.75
N PHE A 152 12.30 -4.70 -0.24
CA PHE A 152 12.66 -4.74 -1.65
C PHE A 152 12.68 -3.31 -2.22
N ASN A 153 13.86 -2.72 -2.34
CA ASN A 153 14.01 -1.43 -2.99
C ASN A 153 14.13 -1.64 -4.49
N ASN A 154 13.13 -1.19 -5.24
CA ASN A 154 13.13 -1.27 -6.71
C ASN A 154 14.37 -0.61 -7.33
N ARG A 155 14.68 -0.95 -8.58
CA ARG A 155 15.79 -0.40 -9.37
C ARG A 155 15.84 1.12 -9.30
N GLY A 156 16.99 1.68 -9.01
CA GLY A 156 17.20 3.12 -8.89
C GLY A 156 16.68 3.76 -7.61
N LEU A 157 16.02 2.98 -6.71
CA LEU A 157 15.53 3.44 -5.42
C LEU A 157 16.40 2.94 -4.26
N GLY A 158 16.14 3.44 -3.05
CA GLY A 158 16.91 3.05 -1.87
C GLY A 158 18.41 3.38 -1.92
N GLY A 159 18.85 4.27 -2.84
CA GLY A 159 20.25 4.66 -3.00
C GLY A 159 21.09 3.72 -3.88
N VAL A 160 20.48 2.70 -4.50
CA VAL A 160 21.15 1.84 -5.47
C VAL A 160 21.28 2.55 -6.82
N LYS A 161 22.44 2.40 -7.47
CA LYS A 161 22.65 2.94 -8.80
C LYS A 161 21.90 2.11 -9.84
N LEU A 162 21.40 2.77 -10.85
CA LEU A 162 20.79 2.11 -12.00
C LEU A 162 21.91 1.57 -12.92
N LYS A 163 22.02 0.24 -13.01
CA LYS A 163 23.08 -0.45 -13.79
C LYS A 163 22.64 -0.74 -15.23
N THR A 164 21.34 -0.92 -15.44
CA THR A 164 20.73 -1.14 -16.75
C THR A 164 19.76 0.00 -17.05
N PRO A 165 19.44 0.32 -18.30
CA PRO A 165 18.49 1.38 -18.65
C PRO A 165 17.04 0.92 -18.41
N ARG A 166 16.80 0.22 -17.31
CA ARG A 166 15.48 -0.32 -16.92
C ARG A 166 15.16 0.07 -15.49
N THR A 167 14.00 0.67 -15.28
CA THR A 167 13.42 0.93 -13.97
C THR A 167 12.41 -0.17 -13.59
N TYR A 168 11.29 0.16 -13.00
CA TYR A 168 10.24 -0.77 -12.58
C TYR A 168 8.85 -0.25 -12.99
N CYS A 169 7.89 -1.15 -13.12
CA CYS A 169 6.49 -0.80 -13.36
C CYS A 169 5.54 -1.77 -12.67
N ALA A 170 4.27 -1.40 -12.56
CA ALA A 170 3.27 -2.18 -11.85
C ALA A 170 2.92 -3.52 -12.53
N ALA A 171 3.09 -3.61 -13.85
CA ALA A 171 2.75 -4.79 -14.64
C ALA A 171 3.90 -5.80 -14.79
N ASN A 172 5.12 -5.44 -14.35
CA ASN A 172 6.29 -6.33 -14.44
C ASN A 172 6.70 -6.79 -13.04
N CYS A 173 6.75 -8.09 -12.83
CA CYS A 173 7.11 -8.72 -11.56
C CYS A 173 8.37 -9.61 -11.64
N ASP A 174 9.16 -9.54 -12.73
CA ASP A 174 10.33 -10.39 -12.93
C ASP A 174 11.35 -10.21 -11.79
N ASP A 175 11.66 -8.96 -11.45
CA ASP A 175 12.61 -8.66 -10.37
C ASP A 175 12.16 -9.24 -9.03
N LEU A 176 10.86 -9.17 -8.72
CA LEU A 176 10.29 -9.77 -7.51
C LEU A 176 10.40 -11.30 -7.55
N ALA A 177 10.15 -11.91 -8.70
CA ALA A 177 10.25 -13.36 -8.86
C ALA A 177 11.68 -13.85 -8.58
N GLU A 178 12.71 -13.18 -9.10
CA GLU A 178 14.11 -13.50 -8.82
C GLU A 178 14.45 -13.36 -7.33
N ILE A 179 13.92 -12.33 -6.65
CA ILE A 179 14.14 -12.14 -5.21
C ILE A 179 13.46 -13.22 -4.38
N ILE A 180 12.23 -13.62 -4.72
CA ILE A 180 11.54 -14.72 -4.02
C ILE A 180 12.36 -16.03 -4.16
N GLU A 181 12.85 -16.34 -5.36
CA GLU A 181 13.71 -17.50 -5.59
C GLU A 181 15.02 -17.42 -4.79
N HIS A 182 15.66 -16.26 -4.77
CA HIS A 182 16.87 -16.04 -4.00
C HIS A 182 16.63 -16.30 -2.50
N LEU A 183 15.59 -15.72 -1.93
CA LEU A 183 15.26 -15.89 -0.51
C LEU A 183 14.89 -17.34 -0.16
N LYS A 184 14.17 -18.03 -1.03
CA LYS A 184 13.85 -19.47 -0.86
C LYS A 184 15.10 -20.33 -0.88
N LYS A 185 16.06 -20.05 -1.75
CA LYS A 185 17.35 -20.75 -1.79
C LYS A 185 18.19 -20.47 -0.54
N LEU A 186 18.20 -19.22 -0.08
CA LEU A 186 18.97 -18.80 1.09
C LEU A 186 18.37 -19.34 2.40
N HIS A 187 17.03 -19.44 2.46
CA HIS A 187 16.27 -19.84 3.65
C HIS A 187 15.22 -20.93 3.32
N PRO A 188 15.62 -22.15 2.90
CA PRO A 188 14.69 -23.14 2.36
C PRO A 188 13.61 -23.60 3.35
N ASN A 189 13.91 -23.63 4.65
CA ASN A 189 13.01 -24.12 5.69
C ASN A 189 12.31 -23.01 6.47
N VAL A 190 12.46 -21.76 6.05
CA VAL A 190 11.85 -20.61 6.71
C VAL A 190 10.56 -20.21 5.99
N PRO A 191 9.43 -20.02 6.73
CA PRO A 191 8.23 -19.50 6.14
C PRO A 191 8.45 -18.11 5.55
N LEU A 192 8.00 -17.91 4.30
CA LEU A 192 8.12 -16.65 3.58
C LEU A 192 6.73 -16.08 3.30
N GLY A 193 6.54 -14.80 3.61
CA GLY A 193 5.38 -14.01 3.24
C GLY A 193 5.78 -12.77 2.44
N ALA A 194 4.82 -12.06 1.88
CA ALA A 194 5.09 -10.80 1.18
C ALA A 194 4.01 -9.75 1.42
N THR A 195 4.43 -8.48 1.57
CA THR A 195 3.53 -7.34 1.75
C THR A 195 3.79 -6.30 0.68
N GLY A 196 2.74 -5.93 -0.04
CA GLY A 196 2.81 -4.88 -1.05
C GLY A 196 1.97 -3.67 -0.66
N ILE A 197 2.53 -2.47 -0.80
CA ILE A 197 1.86 -1.22 -0.47
C ILE A 197 1.64 -0.41 -1.76
N SER A 198 0.40 0.00 -2.05
CA SER A 198 0.07 0.82 -3.22
C SER A 198 0.62 0.16 -4.50
N MET A 199 1.52 0.79 -5.24
CA MET A 199 2.18 0.21 -6.42
C MET A 199 2.92 -1.10 -6.10
N GLY A 200 3.56 -1.23 -4.93
CA GLY A 200 4.15 -2.50 -4.50
C GLY A 200 3.12 -3.61 -4.35
N GLY A 201 1.88 -3.26 -4.02
CA GLY A 201 0.75 -4.18 -4.01
C GLY A 201 0.30 -4.61 -5.41
N LEU A 202 0.38 -3.71 -6.42
CA LEU A 202 0.13 -4.08 -7.81
C LEU A 202 1.19 -5.08 -8.32
N ILE A 203 2.47 -4.82 -8.05
CA ILE A 203 3.58 -5.73 -8.43
C ILE A 203 3.38 -7.10 -7.77
N LEU A 204 3.12 -7.13 -6.46
CA LEU A 204 2.88 -8.37 -5.72
C LEU A 204 1.62 -9.10 -6.23
N GLY A 205 0.50 -8.40 -6.39
CA GLY A 205 -0.74 -8.98 -6.88
C GLY A 205 -0.61 -9.55 -8.29
N ASN A 206 0.09 -8.87 -9.19
CA ASN A 206 0.38 -9.38 -10.54
C ASN A 206 1.31 -10.61 -10.49
N TYR A 207 2.32 -10.62 -9.61
CA TYR A 207 3.13 -11.82 -9.39
C TYR A 207 2.29 -13.00 -8.94
N LEU A 208 1.41 -12.81 -7.96
CA LEU A 208 0.53 -13.86 -7.43
C LEU A 208 -0.43 -14.39 -8.49
N ALA A 209 -1.05 -13.51 -9.27
CA ALA A 209 -1.98 -13.89 -10.33
C ALA A 209 -1.29 -14.60 -11.51
N GLN A 210 -0.07 -14.22 -11.84
CA GLN A 210 0.69 -14.85 -12.93
C GLN A 210 1.28 -16.22 -12.56
N ASN A 211 1.54 -16.46 -11.27
CA ASN A 211 2.22 -17.68 -10.81
C ASN A 211 1.29 -18.67 -10.08
N GLY A 212 0.07 -18.28 -9.68
CA GLY A 212 -0.94 -19.17 -9.10
C GLY A 212 -0.37 -20.15 -8.05
N GLU A 213 -0.52 -21.46 -8.30
CA GLU A 213 -0.01 -22.54 -7.43
C GLU A 213 1.50 -22.46 -7.19
N ALA A 214 2.30 -22.10 -8.19
CA ALA A 214 3.75 -21.98 -8.03
C ALA A 214 4.14 -20.86 -7.04
N ALA A 215 3.29 -19.83 -6.87
CA ALA A 215 3.47 -18.83 -5.82
C ALA A 215 3.10 -19.37 -4.43
N LYS A 216 2.09 -20.26 -4.31
CA LYS A 216 1.66 -20.92 -3.06
C LYS A 216 2.77 -21.79 -2.47
N ASP A 217 3.56 -22.46 -3.30
CA ASP A 217 4.72 -23.22 -2.86
C ASP A 217 5.80 -22.36 -2.19
N LYS A 218 5.91 -21.10 -2.62
CA LYS A 218 6.97 -20.18 -2.18
C LYS A 218 6.53 -19.27 -1.05
N LEU A 219 5.31 -18.73 -1.12
CA LEU A 219 4.76 -17.76 -0.17
C LEU A 219 3.61 -18.40 0.63
N LYS A 220 3.70 -18.32 1.96
CA LYS A 220 2.68 -18.88 2.86
C LYS A 220 1.46 -17.96 3.04
N GLY A 221 1.61 -16.70 2.74
CA GLY A 221 0.54 -15.72 2.68
C GLY A 221 1.06 -14.31 2.41
N CYS A 222 0.15 -13.44 1.97
CA CYS A 222 0.49 -12.09 1.57
C CYS A 222 -0.45 -11.05 2.22
N PHE A 223 0.05 -9.82 2.35
CA PHE A 223 -0.73 -8.69 2.81
C PHE A 223 -0.59 -7.52 1.83
N ILE A 224 -1.70 -6.99 1.36
CA ILE A 224 -1.73 -5.91 0.37
C ILE A 224 -2.44 -4.69 0.97
N ILE A 225 -1.81 -3.51 0.91
CA ILE A 225 -2.30 -2.29 1.55
C ILE A 225 -2.54 -1.21 0.50
N SER A 226 -3.73 -0.60 0.50
CA SER A 226 -4.09 0.58 -0.32
C SER A 226 -3.75 0.42 -1.80
N VAL A 227 -4.10 -0.72 -2.38
CA VAL A 227 -3.88 -1.00 -3.80
C VAL A 227 -4.94 -0.30 -4.65
N PRO A 228 -4.56 0.34 -5.76
CA PRO A 228 -5.50 0.78 -6.79
C PRO A 228 -5.94 -0.40 -7.67
N TRP A 229 -6.98 -1.14 -7.23
CA TRP A 229 -7.49 -2.36 -7.89
C TRP A 229 -7.82 -2.16 -9.36
N ASN A 230 -8.37 -0.99 -9.70
CA ASN A 230 -8.63 -0.55 -11.06
C ASN A 230 -7.82 0.70 -11.34
N VAL A 231 -6.71 0.55 -12.07
CA VAL A 231 -5.77 1.64 -12.35
C VAL A 231 -6.43 2.76 -13.18
N PHE A 232 -7.39 2.45 -14.06
CA PHE A 232 -8.12 3.47 -14.81
C PHE A 232 -8.98 4.35 -13.89
N ALA A 233 -9.73 3.72 -12.98
CA ALA A 233 -10.54 4.46 -12.01
C ALA A 233 -9.67 5.25 -11.03
N ALA A 234 -8.53 4.70 -10.61
CA ALA A 234 -7.56 5.37 -9.76
C ALA A 234 -6.97 6.61 -10.45
N THR A 235 -6.55 6.49 -11.70
CA THR A 235 -6.02 7.61 -12.49
C THR A 235 -7.07 8.71 -12.64
N LYS A 236 -8.30 8.35 -12.97
CA LYS A 236 -9.40 9.31 -13.03
C LYS A 236 -9.61 10.02 -11.69
N SER A 237 -9.60 9.29 -10.58
CA SER A 237 -9.80 9.85 -9.24
C SER A 237 -8.74 10.87 -8.85
N ILE A 238 -7.46 10.60 -9.15
CA ILE A 238 -6.37 11.53 -8.81
C ILE A 238 -6.28 12.74 -9.77
N GLU A 239 -7.03 12.73 -10.87
CA GLU A 239 -7.14 13.84 -11.82
C GLU A 239 -8.42 14.67 -11.64
N ASP A 240 -9.39 14.19 -10.87
CA ASP A 240 -10.78 14.70 -10.87
C ASP A 240 -10.97 15.98 -10.05
N ASN A 241 -10.12 16.29 -9.06
CA ASN A 241 -10.22 17.52 -8.28
C ASN A 241 -8.87 18.15 -7.96
N TYR A 242 -8.90 19.44 -7.61
CA TYR A 242 -7.68 20.25 -7.44
C TYR A 242 -6.70 19.66 -6.39
N ILE A 243 -7.20 19.16 -5.26
CA ILE A 243 -6.33 18.61 -4.20
C ILE A 243 -5.72 17.28 -4.65
N ASN A 244 -6.51 16.41 -5.26
CA ASN A 244 -6.01 15.16 -5.81
C ASN A 244 -4.99 15.42 -6.93
N LEU A 245 -5.24 16.41 -7.79
CA LEU A 245 -4.30 16.82 -8.83
C LEU A 245 -2.97 17.33 -8.25
N MET A 246 -2.98 18.00 -7.09
CA MET A 246 -1.73 18.37 -6.40
C MET A 246 -0.97 17.14 -5.91
N LEU A 247 -1.66 16.13 -5.38
CA LEU A 247 -1.04 14.85 -5.00
C LEU A 247 -0.46 14.15 -6.23
N ASN A 248 -1.18 14.11 -7.34
CA ASN A 248 -0.73 13.54 -8.61
C ASN A 248 0.55 14.24 -9.12
N LYS A 249 0.55 15.58 -9.14
CA LYS A 249 1.74 16.38 -9.50
C LYS A 249 2.94 16.09 -8.60
N HIS A 250 2.70 15.90 -7.31
CA HIS A 250 3.77 15.53 -6.37
C HIS A 250 4.38 14.16 -6.73
N LEU A 251 3.54 13.16 -7.02
CA LEU A 251 3.99 11.84 -7.45
C LEU A 251 4.76 11.90 -8.77
N ALA A 252 4.21 12.58 -9.79
CA ALA A 252 4.88 12.78 -11.07
C ALA A 252 6.25 13.47 -10.92
N SER A 253 6.32 14.50 -10.08
CA SER A 253 7.58 15.19 -9.77
C SER A 253 8.63 14.27 -9.15
N ASN A 254 8.21 13.34 -8.27
CA ASN A 254 9.14 12.37 -7.67
C ASN A 254 9.65 11.36 -8.71
N LEU A 255 8.79 10.90 -9.63
CA LEU A 255 9.17 10.05 -10.75
C LEU A 255 10.17 10.77 -11.68
N CYS A 256 9.86 11.99 -12.10
CA CYS A 256 10.75 12.81 -12.94
C CYS A 256 12.10 13.05 -12.25
N ARG A 257 12.09 13.27 -10.92
CA ARG A 257 13.36 13.44 -10.16
C ARG A 257 14.20 12.16 -10.16
N THR A 258 13.57 11.00 -10.08
CA THR A 258 14.26 9.70 -10.16
C THR A 258 14.89 9.52 -11.55
N VAL A 259 14.13 9.77 -12.62
CA VAL A 259 14.64 9.70 -14.00
C VAL A 259 15.77 10.70 -14.21
N LYS A 260 15.60 11.95 -13.75
CA LYS A 260 16.64 12.98 -13.85
C LYS A 260 17.95 12.56 -13.17
N LYS A 261 17.87 11.87 -12.03
CA LYS A 261 19.05 11.36 -11.31
C LYS A 261 19.89 10.37 -12.14
N TYR A 262 19.20 9.59 -12.98
CA TYR A 262 19.84 8.55 -13.81
C TYR A 262 19.79 8.88 -15.31
N TYR A 263 19.66 10.16 -15.64
CA TYR A 263 19.46 10.64 -17.01
C TYR A 263 20.46 10.03 -18.00
N SER A 264 21.78 10.13 -17.73
CA SER A 264 22.81 9.61 -18.62
C SER A 264 22.75 8.10 -18.86
N SER A 265 22.38 7.33 -17.82
CA SER A 265 22.24 5.87 -17.94
C SER A 265 20.98 5.46 -18.71
N LEU A 266 19.93 6.27 -18.66
CA LEU A 266 18.66 6.01 -19.34
C LEU A 266 18.69 6.50 -20.78
N GLU A 267 19.27 7.67 -21.06
CA GLU A 267 19.35 8.25 -22.40
C GLU A 267 20.11 7.35 -23.37
N THR A 268 21.22 6.76 -22.92
CA THR A 268 22.04 5.88 -23.77
C THR A 268 21.40 4.53 -24.09
N GLY A 269 20.38 4.12 -23.33
CA GLY A 269 19.73 2.81 -23.47
C GLY A 269 18.29 2.85 -23.97
N LEU A 270 17.71 4.04 -24.19
CA LEU A 270 16.30 4.21 -24.54
C LEU A 270 16.13 5.16 -25.75
N GLU A 271 16.40 4.65 -26.95
CA GLU A 271 16.37 5.44 -28.20
C GLU A 271 15.00 6.07 -28.51
N ASN A 272 13.90 5.47 -28.07
CA ASN A 272 12.53 5.92 -28.36
C ASN A 272 11.91 6.82 -27.27
N VAL A 273 12.69 7.29 -26.29
CA VAL A 273 12.23 8.12 -25.18
C VAL A 273 12.77 9.55 -25.31
N ASP A 274 11.87 10.51 -25.48
CA ASP A 274 12.25 11.92 -25.34
C ASP A 274 12.30 12.29 -23.85
N MET A 275 13.51 12.41 -23.32
CA MET A 275 13.74 12.70 -21.90
C MET A 275 13.23 14.09 -21.50
N ASN A 276 13.12 15.06 -22.44
CA ASN A 276 12.56 16.38 -22.14
C ASN A 276 11.06 16.28 -21.88
N ASP A 277 10.33 15.47 -22.66
CA ASP A 277 8.91 15.23 -22.45
C ASP A 277 8.67 14.47 -21.16
N VAL A 278 9.50 13.47 -20.83
CA VAL A 278 9.45 12.78 -19.55
C VAL A 278 9.57 13.74 -18.37
N LEU A 279 10.60 14.62 -18.40
CA LEU A 279 10.86 15.56 -17.30
C LEU A 279 9.83 16.69 -17.17
N ARG A 280 9.02 16.93 -18.21
CA ARG A 280 7.91 17.91 -18.21
C ARG A 280 6.58 17.31 -17.71
N SER A 281 6.49 16.00 -17.53
CA SER A 281 5.25 15.32 -17.10
C SER A 281 4.72 15.92 -15.80
N GLN A 282 3.45 16.31 -15.80
CA GLN A 282 2.73 16.91 -14.67
C GLN A 282 1.87 15.92 -13.90
N THR A 283 1.52 14.78 -14.53
CA THR A 283 0.71 13.72 -13.96
C THR A 283 1.43 12.37 -14.09
N VAL A 284 1.03 11.40 -13.25
CA VAL A 284 1.55 10.03 -13.34
C VAL A 284 1.20 9.43 -14.72
N ARG A 285 0.00 9.71 -15.24
CA ARG A 285 -0.42 9.24 -16.57
C ARG A 285 0.47 9.78 -17.69
N GLU A 286 0.80 11.07 -17.66
CA GLU A 286 1.74 11.66 -18.63
C GLU A 286 3.13 11.01 -18.53
N PHE A 287 3.63 10.82 -17.31
CA PHE A 287 4.90 10.13 -17.08
C PHE A 287 4.86 8.70 -17.63
N ASP A 288 3.82 7.96 -17.34
CA ASP A 288 3.67 6.58 -17.81
C ASP A 288 3.60 6.52 -19.35
N SER A 289 2.87 7.45 -19.99
CA SER A 289 2.81 7.55 -21.45
C SER A 289 4.16 7.92 -22.07
N ASN A 290 4.90 8.84 -21.46
CA ASN A 290 6.17 9.33 -22.01
C ASN A 290 7.36 8.41 -21.71
N PHE A 291 7.32 7.65 -20.61
CA PHE A 291 8.44 6.86 -20.13
C PHE A 291 8.12 5.37 -19.94
N THR A 292 7.18 5.03 -19.04
CA THR A 292 6.94 3.63 -18.64
C THR A 292 6.54 2.75 -19.81
N THR A 293 5.60 3.21 -20.65
CA THR A 293 5.14 2.46 -21.83
C THR A 293 6.27 2.17 -22.80
N LYS A 294 7.10 3.17 -23.08
CA LYS A 294 8.21 3.06 -24.03
C LYS A 294 9.32 2.15 -23.49
N GLN A 295 9.62 2.27 -22.19
CA GLN A 295 10.67 1.46 -21.56
C GLN A 295 10.32 -0.03 -21.50
N PHE A 296 9.04 -0.35 -21.27
CA PHE A 296 8.56 -1.73 -21.13
C PHE A 296 7.91 -2.29 -22.40
N GLY A 297 7.90 -1.52 -23.50
CA GLY A 297 7.39 -1.96 -24.81
C GLY A 297 5.87 -2.13 -24.87
N PHE A 298 5.12 -1.39 -24.06
CA PHE A 298 3.66 -1.32 -24.19
C PHE A 298 3.28 -0.41 -25.38
N LYS A 299 2.23 -0.77 -26.06
CA LYS A 299 1.70 0.00 -27.19
C LYS A 299 1.32 1.43 -26.78
N ASP A 300 0.63 1.54 -25.65
CA ASP A 300 0.12 2.78 -25.07
C ASP A 300 -0.10 2.64 -23.56
N VAL A 301 -0.51 3.71 -22.90
CA VAL A 301 -0.76 3.72 -21.45
C VAL A 301 -1.98 2.88 -21.08
N GLU A 302 -2.93 2.72 -21.98
CA GLU A 302 -4.11 1.90 -21.82
C GLU A 302 -3.73 0.42 -21.70
N GLU A 303 -2.87 -0.09 -22.59
CA GLU A 303 -2.34 -1.46 -22.49
C GLU A 303 -1.57 -1.68 -21.19
N TYR A 304 -0.73 -0.73 -20.82
CA TYR A 304 0.00 -0.81 -19.53
C TYR A 304 -0.97 -0.89 -18.36
N TYR A 305 -1.97 -0.01 -18.28
CA TYR A 305 -2.94 0.00 -17.20
C TYR A 305 -3.81 -1.26 -17.17
N GLN A 306 -4.18 -1.80 -18.34
CA GLN A 306 -4.90 -3.07 -18.42
C GLN A 306 -4.06 -4.23 -17.86
N LYS A 307 -2.75 -4.25 -18.12
CA LYS A 307 -1.84 -5.27 -17.57
C LYS A 307 -1.53 -5.05 -16.09
N ALA A 308 -1.50 -3.80 -15.63
CA ALA A 308 -1.20 -3.46 -14.24
C ALA A 308 -2.38 -3.73 -13.29
N THR A 309 -3.60 -3.56 -13.75
CA THR A 309 -4.84 -3.66 -12.96
C THR A 309 -5.06 -5.07 -12.39
N LEU A 310 -5.76 -5.18 -11.25
CA LEU A 310 -5.95 -6.45 -10.52
C LEU A 310 -7.41 -6.84 -10.34
N HIS A 311 -8.37 -5.94 -10.58
CA HIS A 311 -9.78 -6.18 -10.25
C HIS A 311 -10.39 -7.40 -10.95
N ASP A 312 -9.86 -7.82 -12.07
CA ASP A 312 -10.29 -8.96 -12.88
C ASP A 312 -9.40 -10.22 -12.72
N LYS A 313 -8.37 -10.16 -11.85
CA LYS A 313 -7.36 -11.22 -11.68
C LYS A 313 -7.42 -11.94 -10.33
N LEU A 314 -8.32 -11.55 -9.42
CA LEU A 314 -8.36 -12.10 -8.07
C LEU A 314 -8.55 -13.62 -8.05
N HIS A 315 -9.31 -14.16 -9.01
CA HIS A 315 -9.59 -15.60 -9.13
C HIS A 315 -8.36 -16.45 -9.55
N LEU A 316 -7.24 -15.80 -9.95
CA LEU A 316 -6.00 -16.46 -10.31
C LEU A 316 -5.04 -16.62 -9.11
N ILE A 317 -5.38 -16.03 -7.97
CA ILE A 317 -4.53 -16.00 -6.78
C ILE A 317 -4.83 -17.20 -5.89
N GLU A 318 -3.84 -18.07 -5.72
CA GLU A 318 -3.95 -19.29 -4.90
C GLU A 318 -3.34 -19.13 -3.50
N VAL A 319 -2.49 -18.14 -3.31
CA VAL A 319 -1.90 -17.82 -2.01
C VAL A 319 -2.94 -17.10 -1.12
N PRO A 320 -3.03 -17.40 0.18
CA PRO A 320 -3.85 -16.61 1.11
C PRO A 320 -3.41 -15.15 1.16
N VAL A 321 -4.29 -14.23 0.77
CA VAL A 321 -4.00 -12.79 0.73
C VAL A 321 -5.02 -12.00 1.54
N LEU A 322 -4.55 -11.29 2.56
CA LEU A 322 -5.34 -10.27 3.23
C LEU A 322 -5.08 -8.92 2.57
N CYS A 323 -6.13 -8.19 2.22
CA CYS A 323 -6.05 -6.85 1.64
C CYS A 323 -6.65 -5.83 2.60
N LEU A 324 -6.10 -4.61 2.63
CA LEU A 324 -6.60 -3.48 3.39
C LEU A 324 -6.74 -2.25 2.50
N ASN A 325 -7.96 -1.73 2.39
CA ASN A 325 -8.25 -0.43 1.75
C ASN A 325 -9.13 0.42 2.66
N ALA A 326 -9.13 1.72 2.44
CA ALA A 326 -10.10 2.65 3.03
C ALA A 326 -11.18 3.00 1.98
N ALA A 327 -12.43 3.10 2.42
CA ALA A 327 -13.53 3.49 1.54
C ALA A 327 -13.40 4.94 1.03
N ASP A 328 -12.63 5.75 1.73
CA ASP A 328 -12.37 7.15 1.40
C ASP A 328 -11.01 7.40 0.75
N ASP A 329 -10.32 6.36 0.26
CA ASP A 329 -9.00 6.49 -0.38
C ASP A 329 -9.08 7.41 -1.62
N PRO A 330 -8.34 8.54 -1.66
CA PRO A 330 -8.38 9.48 -2.78
C PRO A 330 -7.80 8.92 -4.09
N PHE A 331 -7.01 7.83 -4.00
CA PHE A 331 -6.45 7.15 -5.17
C PHE A 331 -7.30 5.97 -5.66
N GLN A 332 -8.13 5.38 -4.80
CA GLN A 332 -8.97 4.24 -5.14
C GLN A 332 -10.40 4.50 -4.69
N PRO A 333 -11.30 4.98 -5.58
CA PRO A 333 -12.71 5.16 -5.25
C PRO A 333 -13.34 3.87 -4.74
N PHE A 334 -14.22 3.98 -3.75
CA PHE A 334 -14.88 2.81 -3.15
C PHE A 334 -15.61 1.94 -4.17
N GLU A 335 -16.28 2.59 -5.14
CA GLU A 335 -17.04 1.93 -6.21
C GLU A 335 -16.16 1.11 -7.16
N ALA A 336 -14.86 1.42 -7.20
CA ALA A 336 -13.90 0.69 -8.03
C ALA A 336 -13.14 -0.41 -7.26
N ILE A 337 -13.44 -0.61 -5.96
CA ILE A 337 -12.99 -1.79 -5.22
C ILE A 337 -13.84 -2.98 -5.68
N PRO A 338 -13.25 -4.08 -6.17
CA PRO A 338 -14.00 -5.20 -6.75
C PRO A 338 -14.61 -6.12 -5.68
N LEU A 339 -15.47 -5.58 -4.81
CA LEU A 339 -16.06 -6.32 -3.69
C LEU A 339 -16.81 -7.58 -4.12
N ASN A 340 -17.47 -7.52 -5.29
CA ASN A 340 -18.17 -8.66 -5.84
C ASN A 340 -17.21 -9.80 -6.21
N GLU A 341 -16.04 -9.48 -6.75
CA GLU A 341 -15.02 -10.48 -7.08
C GLU A 341 -14.39 -11.05 -5.80
N PHE A 342 -14.09 -10.21 -4.80
CA PHE A 342 -13.65 -10.69 -3.49
C PHE A 342 -14.65 -11.68 -2.86
N SER A 343 -15.95 -11.44 -2.99
CA SER A 343 -16.98 -12.31 -2.41
C SER A 343 -17.01 -13.72 -3.01
N LYS A 344 -16.36 -13.92 -4.15
CA LYS A 344 -16.30 -15.21 -4.87
C LYS A 344 -14.97 -15.94 -4.65
N THR A 345 -13.93 -15.28 -4.13
CA THR A 345 -12.59 -15.84 -3.93
C THR A 345 -12.42 -16.38 -2.52
N GLU A 346 -11.88 -17.60 -2.40
CA GLU A 346 -11.64 -18.25 -1.10
C GLU A 346 -10.29 -17.85 -0.49
N ASN A 347 -9.29 -17.55 -1.32
CA ASN A 347 -7.93 -17.24 -0.90
C ASN A 347 -7.66 -15.75 -0.72
N VAL A 348 -8.53 -14.86 -1.22
CA VAL A 348 -8.30 -13.41 -1.18
C VAL A 348 -9.41 -12.73 -0.42
N ALA A 349 -9.05 -12.06 0.67
CA ALA A 349 -9.98 -11.31 1.53
C ALA A 349 -9.61 -9.84 1.56
N ILE A 350 -10.62 -8.96 1.57
CA ILE A 350 -10.41 -7.53 1.76
C ILE A 350 -11.09 -7.02 3.02
N VAL A 351 -10.37 -6.21 3.77
CA VAL A 351 -10.85 -5.39 4.88
C VAL A 351 -10.96 -3.95 4.38
N VAL A 352 -12.16 -3.39 4.41
CA VAL A 352 -12.40 -2.01 4.01
C VAL A 352 -12.82 -1.19 5.23
N THR A 353 -12.00 -0.24 5.62
CA THR A 353 -12.34 0.70 6.70
C THR A 353 -13.16 1.87 6.15
N SER A 354 -14.01 2.49 6.98
CA SER A 354 -14.81 3.65 6.57
C SER A 354 -13.96 4.89 6.25
N ARG A 355 -12.83 5.02 6.91
CA ARG A 355 -11.86 6.11 6.79
C ARG A 355 -10.45 5.54 6.79
N GLY A 356 -9.48 6.33 6.32
CA GLY A 356 -8.08 5.91 6.32
C GLY A 356 -7.23 6.59 5.27
N GLY A 357 -7.84 7.15 4.23
CA GLY A 357 -7.14 7.73 3.09
C GLY A 357 -6.21 6.71 2.41
N HIS A 358 -5.20 7.20 1.70
CA HIS A 358 -4.20 6.35 1.05
C HIS A 358 -3.04 6.08 2.02
N ILE A 359 -2.95 4.84 2.54
CA ILE A 359 -1.92 4.39 3.51
C ILE A 359 -1.99 5.13 4.87
N GLY A 360 -2.94 6.02 5.08
CA GLY A 360 -3.03 6.85 6.28
C GLY A 360 -3.34 6.02 7.53
N PHE A 361 -4.57 5.61 7.71
CA PHE A 361 -5.06 4.77 8.82
C PHE A 361 -4.59 5.24 10.21
N LEU A 362 -4.52 6.58 10.41
CA LEU A 362 -4.22 7.16 11.72
C LEU A 362 -5.37 6.86 12.68
N GLU A 363 -5.05 6.44 13.90
CA GLU A 363 -6.03 6.09 14.93
C GLU A 363 -5.71 6.74 16.28
N GLY A 364 -6.76 6.81 17.12
CA GLY A 364 -6.67 7.39 18.45
C GLY A 364 -6.65 8.92 18.44
N PHE A 365 -6.62 9.52 19.65
CA PHE A 365 -6.65 10.97 19.79
C PHE A 365 -5.34 11.63 19.35
N TRP A 366 -4.21 11.06 19.76
CA TRP A 366 -2.87 11.44 19.29
C TRP A 366 -2.19 10.24 18.64
N PRO A 367 -1.98 10.25 17.33
CA PRO A 367 -1.35 9.14 16.60
C PRO A 367 0.18 9.18 16.73
N VAL A 368 0.68 9.27 17.95
CA VAL A 368 2.13 9.32 18.28
C VAL A 368 2.72 7.96 18.63
N LYS A 369 1.88 6.92 18.68
CA LYS A 369 2.33 5.56 18.99
C LYS A 369 2.95 4.93 17.74
N GLU A 370 3.99 4.11 17.93
CA GLU A 370 4.62 3.32 16.88
C GLU A 370 3.63 2.33 16.23
N GLU A 371 2.70 1.79 17.04
CA GLU A 371 1.68 0.85 16.58
C GLU A 371 0.42 1.58 16.13
N GLN A 372 0.19 1.59 14.83
CA GLN A 372 -1.00 2.13 14.19
C GLN A 372 -1.80 1.00 13.54
N TYR A 373 -3.02 1.27 13.10
CA TYR A 373 -3.94 0.26 12.58
C TYR A 373 -3.28 -0.65 11.52
N ILE A 374 -2.55 -0.08 10.55
CA ILE A 374 -1.88 -0.86 9.50
C ILE A 374 -0.85 -1.85 10.07
N SER A 375 -0.06 -1.43 11.03
CA SER A 375 0.98 -2.26 11.63
C SER A 375 0.41 -3.29 12.60
N LYS A 376 -0.65 -2.96 13.32
CA LYS A 376 -1.37 -3.91 14.17
C LYS A 376 -2.01 -5.02 13.33
N LEU A 377 -2.69 -4.66 12.22
CA LEU A 377 -3.31 -5.63 11.34
C LEU A 377 -2.26 -6.52 10.67
N PHE A 378 -1.15 -5.92 10.21
CA PHE A 378 0.00 -6.64 9.68
C PHE A 378 0.54 -7.68 10.68
N CYS A 379 0.78 -7.27 11.94
CA CYS A 379 1.31 -8.18 12.96
C CYS A 379 0.31 -9.27 13.35
N GLN A 380 -0.96 -8.94 13.56
CA GLN A 380 -1.98 -9.95 13.87
C GLN A 380 -2.08 -10.99 12.76
N TYR A 381 -2.15 -10.54 11.51
CA TYR A 381 -2.25 -11.44 10.37
C TYR A 381 -1.04 -12.38 10.27
N TYR A 382 0.18 -11.84 10.22
CA TYR A 382 1.35 -12.68 10.03
C TYR A 382 1.69 -13.54 11.25
N THR A 383 1.46 -13.04 12.48
CA THR A 383 1.64 -13.87 13.67
C THR A 383 0.66 -15.05 13.64
N ALA A 384 -0.62 -14.83 13.37
CA ALA A 384 -1.59 -15.91 13.26
C ALA A 384 -1.24 -16.86 12.10
N LEU A 385 -0.87 -16.33 10.94
CA LEU A 385 -0.52 -17.11 9.75
C LEU A 385 0.66 -18.06 10.02
N PHE A 386 1.76 -17.54 10.58
CA PHE A 386 2.97 -18.32 10.79
C PHE A 386 2.94 -19.24 12.02
N THR A 387 1.98 -19.06 12.93
CA THR A 387 1.83 -19.94 14.10
C THR A 387 0.76 -21.01 13.89
N ILE A 388 -0.38 -20.68 13.33
CA ILE A 388 -1.55 -21.55 13.25
C ILE A 388 -1.99 -21.73 11.78
N GLY A 389 -1.88 -20.66 10.98
CA GLY A 389 -2.45 -20.62 9.63
C GLY A 389 -1.79 -21.57 8.67
N MET A 390 -0.51 -21.89 8.84
CA MET A 390 0.18 -22.86 7.97
C MET A 390 -0.46 -24.26 8.01
N ASP A 391 -0.95 -24.67 9.16
CA ASP A 391 -1.63 -25.97 9.30
C ASP A 391 -3.09 -25.90 8.83
N LEU A 392 -3.78 -24.80 9.12
CA LEU A 392 -5.21 -24.61 8.80
C LEU A 392 -5.47 -24.33 7.31
N LEU A 393 -4.52 -23.75 6.60
CA LEU A 393 -4.67 -23.28 5.20
C LEU A 393 -3.88 -24.15 4.20
N SER A 394 -3.27 -25.24 4.66
CA SER A 394 -2.48 -26.16 3.81
C SER A 394 -3.31 -27.20 3.05
N HIS A 395 -4.65 -27.18 3.20
CA HIS A 395 -5.57 -28.14 2.59
C HIS A 395 -6.39 -27.53 1.45
#